data_6ddae568d7af85c14af993b4ce7cbf7c
#
_entry.id   6ddae568d7af85c14af993b4ce7cbf7c
#
_cell.length_a   1.000
_cell.length_b   1.000
_cell.length_c   1.000
_cell.angle_alpha   90.00
_cell.angle_beta   90.00
_cell.angle_gamma   90.00
#
_symmetry.space_group_name_H-M   'P 1'
#
loop_
_entity.id
_entity.type
_entity.pdbx_description
1 polymer ?
#
loop_
_entity_poly.entity_id
_entity_poly.type
_entity_poly.pdbx_seq_one_letter_code
_entity_poly.pdbx_strand_id
1 'polypeptide(L)'
;MKKTTIELGQMSYAMTEELKTLRTNISFCGEDKQVIMVTSSLSGEGKTETSLKLAYSLTELKKKVLLIDTDLRKSVMISRAKATGVDNGLTHFLAGQCTLADVVMSTNIPRLHMVFAGPQAPNPTELLSTERFKGMIESARTVYDYIIIDAPPLGLVVDAAIISEQCDGSILVVESGEVKRKLVQSVKEKLEVASCPILGVVLNKVDRKKNGHYYGKYYGKAYGKQYGKYYGNSKENK
;
A
#
# COMPACT_ATOMS: atom_id res chain seq x y z
N MET A 1 -12.46 -15.36 -13.51
CA MET A 1 -11.69 -14.79 -12.37
C MET A 1 -11.96 -15.65 -11.14
N LYS A 2 -10.92 -16.16 -10.49
CA LYS A 2 -11.03 -16.90 -9.24
C LYS A 2 -11.48 -15.99 -8.10
N LYS A 3 -12.02 -16.57 -7.02
CA LYS A 3 -12.49 -15.81 -5.86
C LYS A 3 -11.63 -16.14 -4.64
N THR A 4 -11.38 -15.15 -3.80
CA THR A 4 -10.76 -15.29 -2.48
C THR A 4 -11.58 -14.56 -1.44
N THR A 5 -11.54 -15.02 -0.22
CA THR A 5 -12.09 -14.28 0.92
C THR A 5 -10.92 -13.73 1.72
N ILE A 6 -11.00 -12.45 2.08
CA ILE A 6 -10.00 -11.79 2.92
C ILE A 6 -10.65 -11.18 4.16
N GLU A 7 -9.88 -11.09 5.24
CA GLU A 7 -10.29 -10.38 6.45
C GLU A 7 -9.29 -9.23 6.71
N LEU A 8 -9.83 -8.03 6.75
CA LEU A 8 -9.09 -6.88 7.26
C LEU A 8 -9.33 -6.81 8.77
N GLY A 9 -8.25 -6.70 9.55
CA GLY A 9 -8.38 -6.49 10.99
C GLY A 9 -9.25 -5.26 11.32
N GLN A 10 -9.85 -5.25 12.52
CA GLN A 10 -10.67 -4.11 12.95
C GLN A 10 -9.87 -2.80 12.87
N MET A 11 -10.41 -1.81 12.20
CA MET A 11 -9.84 -0.48 12.12
C MET A 11 -10.48 0.41 13.19
N SER A 12 -9.64 1.06 14.00
CA SER A 12 -10.12 2.09 14.92
C SER A 12 -10.62 3.30 14.12
N TYR A 13 -11.50 4.10 14.73
CA TYR A 13 -11.95 5.36 14.12
C TYR A 13 -10.77 6.23 13.68
N ALA A 14 -9.75 6.35 14.53
CA ALA A 14 -8.55 7.13 14.22
C ALA A 14 -7.82 6.59 12.97
N MET A 15 -7.66 5.27 12.85
CA MET A 15 -7.05 4.65 11.65
C MET A 15 -7.87 4.94 10.39
N THR A 16 -9.19 4.87 10.49
CA THR A 16 -10.08 5.17 9.35
C THR A 16 -9.92 6.62 8.88
N GLU A 17 -9.83 7.57 9.79
CA GLU A 17 -9.62 8.99 9.44
C GLU A 17 -8.23 9.24 8.83
N GLU A 18 -7.18 8.58 9.33
CA GLU A 18 -5.83 8.69 8.74
C GLU A 18 -5.79 8.08 7.32
N LEU A 19 -6.51 6.99 7.08
CA LEU A 19 -6.62 6.41 5.73
C LEU A 19 -7.40 7.31 4.77
N LYS A 20 -8.46 7.98 5.25
CA LYS A 20 -9.17 8.99 4.45
C LYS A 20 -8.25 10.16 4.10
N THR A 21 -7.44 10.62 5.05
CA THR A 21 -6.43 11.67 4.82
C THR A 21 -5.40 11.21 3.80
N LEU A 22 -4.87 9.98 3.94
CA LEU A 22 -3.89 9.43 3.01
C LEU A 22 -4.43 9.37 1.57
N ARG A 23 -5.63 8.78 1.36
CA ARG A 23 -6.22 8.70 0.02
C ARG A 23 -6.53 10.08 -0.58
N THR A 24 -6.93 11.05 0.25
CA THR A 24 -7.15 12.44 -0.19
C THR A 24 -5.85 13.09 -0.62
N ASN A 25 -4.77 12.91 0.15
CA ASN A 25 -3.45 13.41 -0.23
C ASN A 25 -2.96 12.80 -1.55
N ILE A 26 -3.22 11.50 -1.77
CA ILE A 26 -2.91 10.84 -3.04
C ILE A 26 -3.66 11.51 -4.20
N SER A 27 -4.95 11.80 -4.04
CA SER A 27 -5.74 12.47 -5.09
C SER A 27 -5.24 13.87 -5.42
N PHE A 28 -4.59 14.56 -4.49
CA PHE A 28 -3.96 15.86 -4.73
C PHE A 28 -2.59 15.76 -5.43
N CYS A 29 -1.98 14.58 -5.49
CA CYS A 29 -0.72 14.37 -6.23
C CYS A 29 -0.91 14.36 -7.75
N GLY A 30 -2.15 14.30 -8.25
CA GLY A 30 -2.50 14.31 -9.66
C GLY A 30 -3.38 13.12 -10.06
N GLU A 31 -4.23 13.34 -11.05
CA GLU A 31 -5.13 12.29 -11.59
C GLU A 31 -4.36 11.22 -12.38
N ASP A 32 -3.14 11.52 -12.80
CA ASP A 32 -2.21 10.62 -13.49
C ASP A 32 -1.55 9.58 -12.56
N LYS A 33 -1.71 9.70 -11.26
CA LYS A 33 -1.11 8.79 -10.26
C LYS A 33 -1.99 7.55 -10.04
N GLN A 34 -1.92 6.63 -11.00
CA GLN A 34 -2.73 5.41 -11.02
C GLN A 34 -2.01 4.21 -10.40
N VAL A 35 -0.70 4.01 -10.71
CA VAL A 35 0.12 2.92 -10.20
C VAL A 35 1.00 3.43 -9.07
N ILE A 36 0.70 3.01 -7.85
CA ILE A 36 1.34 3.52 -6.64
C ILE A 36 2.04 2.37 -5.90
N MET A 37 3.36 2.46 -5.81
CA MET A 37 4.16 1.52 -5.03
C MET A 37 4.16 1.91 -3.55
N VAL A 38 3.99 0.92 -2.68
CA VAL A 38 4.18 1.06 -1.23
C VAL A 38 5.41 0.25 -0.83
N THR A 39 6.43 0.91 -0.33
CA THR A 39 7.68 0.28 0.12
C THR A 39 8.09 0.81 1.49
N SER A 40 9.20 0.30 2.03
CA SER A 40 9.74 0.71 3.33
C SER A 40 11.26 0.65 3.34
N SER A 41 11.87 1.16 4.40
CA SER A 41 13.33 1.06 4.57
C SER A 41 13.74 -0.34 5.05
N LEU A 42 12.98 -0.92 5.98
CA LEU A 42 13.24 -2.22 6.60
C LEU A 42 12.00 -3.12 6.53
N SER A 43 12.22 -4.40 6.82
CA SER A 43 11.12 -5.33 7.03
C SER A 43 10.39 -5.00 8.34
N GLY A 44 9.07 -5.22 8.37
CA GLY A 44 8.28 -5.05 9.59
C GLY A 44 7.71 -3.63 9.81
N GLU A 45 8.05 -2.64 9.01
CA GLU A 45 7.54 -1.26 9.17
C GLU A 45 6.04 -1.10 8.88
N GLY A 46 5.37 -2.15 8.35
CA GLY A 46 3.92 -2.18 8.12
C GLY A 46 3.49 -1.80 6.72
N LYS A 47 4.38 -1.87 5.72
CA LYS A 47 4.07 -1.63 4.31
C LYS A 47 2.84 -2.43 3.82
N THR A 48 2.84 -3.75 4.04
CA THR A 48 1.77 -4.66 3.59
C THR A 48 0.41 -4.32 4.24
N GLU A 49 0.40 -4.01 5.52
CA GLU A 49 -0.81 -3.58 6.23
C GLU A 49 -1.32 -2.24 5.70
N THR A 50 -0.40 -1.31 5.40
CA THR A 50 -0.72 -0.01 4.80
C THR A 50 -1.28 -0.20 3.38
N SER A 51 -0.67 -1.05 2.56
CA SER A 51 -1.13 -1.38 1.21
C SER A 51 -2.54 -1.96 1.20
N LEU A 52 -2.82 -2.95 2.06
CA LEU A 52 -4.13 -3.56 2.22
C LEU A 52 -5.21 -2.54 2.62
N LYS A 53 -4.93 -1.74 3.66
CA LYS A 53 -5.89 -0.76 4.18
C LYS A 53 -6.10 0.41 3.23
N LEU A 54 -5.05 0.87 2.53
CA LEU A 54 -5.17 1.89 1.50
C LEU A 54 -6.02 1.40 0.34
N ALA A 55 -5.76 0.18 -0.17
CA ALA A 55 -6.53 -0.41 -1.24
C ALA A 55 -8.03 -0.53 -0.86
N TYR A 56 -8.32 -0.98 0.35
CA TYR A 56 -9.68 -1.00 0.89
C TYR A 56 -10.29 0.42 0.92
N SER A 57 -9.58 1.39 1.50
CA SER A 57 -10.07 2.76 1.66
C SER A 57 -10.39 3.43 0.31
N LEU A 58 -9.64 3.10 -0.76
CA LEU A 58 -9.93 3.57 -2.11
C LEU A 58 -11.22 2.96 -2.67
N THR A 59 -11.55 1.70 -2.35
CA THR A 59 -12.81 1.09 -2.79
C THR A 59 -14.05 1.74 -2.17
N GLU A 60 -13.92 2.32 -0.98
CA GLU A 60 -15.01 3.10 -0.35
C GLU A 60 -15.40 4.34 -1.18
N LEU A 61 -14.50 4.88 -1.98
CA LEU A 61 -14.76 5.93 -2.98
C LEU A 61 -15.35 5.38 -4.29
N LYS A 62 -15.79 4.12 -4.29
CA LYS A 62 -16.29 3.39 -5.48
C LYS A 62 -15.23 3.19 -6.57
N LYS A 63 -13.94 3.37 -6.26
CA LYS A 63 -12.83 3.12 -7.17
C LYS A 63 -12.58 1.62 -7.33
N LYS A 64 -12.24 1.20 -8.54
CA LYS A 64 -11.84 -0.17 -8.85
C LYS A 64 -10.34 -0.31 -8.61
N VAL A 65 -9.95 -1.15 -7.67
CA VAL A 65 -8.57 -1.23 -7.16
C VAL A 65 -8.00 -2.62 -7.38
N LEU A 66 -6.77 -2.68 -7.88
CA LEU A 66 -5.95 -3.88 -7.90
C LEU A 66 -4.83 -3.73 -6.87
N LEU A 67 -4.73 -4.67 -5.93
CA LEU A 67 -3.58 -4.79 -5.02
C LEU A 67 -2.70 -5.93 -5.48
N ILE A 68 -1.42 -5.64 -5.73
CA ILE A 68 -0.43 -6.62 -6.19
C ILE A 68 0.64 -6.78 -5.13
N ASP A 69 0.83 -7.99 -4.67
CA ASP A 69 1.92 -8.37 -3.79
C ASP A 69 3.13 -8.78 -4.64
N THR A 70 4.17 -7.98 -4.60
CA THR A 70 5.41 -8.19 -5.35
C THR A 70 6.60 -8.59 -4.47
N ASP A 71 6.37 -8.87 -3.18
CA ASP A 71 7.42 -9.41 -2.30
C ASP A 71 7.61 -10.92 -2.57
N LEU A 72 8.23 -11.25 -3.72
CA LEU A 72 8.48 -12.64 -4.14
C LEU A 72 9.53 -13.33 -3.28
N ARG A 73 10.14 -12.63 -2.31
CA ARG A 73 11.15 -13.16 -1.40
C ARG A 73 10.54 -13.66 -0.09
N LYS A 74 9.65 -12.84 0.50
CA LYS A 74 9.09 -13.15 1.83
C LYS A 74 7.72 -12.47 2.00
N SER A 75 6.78 -12.81 1.12
CA SER A 75 5.42 -12.31 1.24
C SER A 75 4.78 -12.71 2.58
N VAL A 76 4.04 -11.77 3.13
CA VAL A 76 3.18 -11.98 4.30
C VAL A 76 1.72 -11.63 4.00
N MET A 77 1.40 -11.28 2.74
CA MET A 77 0.09 -10.78 2.33
C MET A 77 -1.04 -11.78 2.61
N ILE A 78 -0.85 -13.07 2.24
CA ILE A 78 -1.85 -14.13 2.48
C ILE A 78 -2.18 -14.22 3.97
N SER A 79 -1.14 -14.25 4.82
CA SER A 79 -1.30 -14.34 6.27
C SER A 79 -1.95 -13.07 6.84
N ARG A 80 -1.56 -11.87 6.39
CA ARG A 80 -2.10 -10.60 6.86
C ARG A 80 -3.55 -10.39 6.46
N ALA A 81 -3.88 -10.77 5.23
CA ALA A 81 -5.23 -10.71 4.70
C ALA A 81 -6.08 -11.91 5.11
N LYS A 82 -5.52 -12.93 5.77
CA LYS A 82 -6.14 -14.24 6.01
C LYS A 82 -6.82 -14.80 4.76
N ALA A 83 -6.14 -14.67 3.63
CA ALA A 83 -6.70 -15.03 2.34
C ALA A 83 -6.83 -16.54 2.19
N THR A 84 -7.91 -16.98 1.54
CA THR A 84 -8.20 -18.41 1.30
C THR A 84 -8.33 -18.69 -0.20
N GLY A 85 -8.05 -19.94 -0.61
CA GLY A 85 -8.23 -20.38 -2.00
C GLY A 85 -7.21 -19.79 -2.98
N VAL A 86 -6.01 -19.46 -2.50
CA VAL A 86 -4.92 -18.93 -3.33
C VAL A 86 -4.04 -20.08 -3.83
N ASP A 87 -4.29 -20.55 -5.05
CA ASP A 87 -3.54 -21.66 -5.66
C ASP A 87 -2.33 -21.14 -6.45
N ASN A 88 -2.53 -20.07 -7.25
CA ASN A 88 -1.51 -19.46 -8.10
C ASN A 88 -1.22 -18.04 -7.65
N GLY A 89 0.00 -17.57 -7.87
CA GLY A 89 0.41 -16.21 -7.58
C GLY A 89 1.30 -15.62 -8.66
N LEU A 90 1.75 -14.42 -8.43
CA LEU A 90 2.56 -13.64 -9.35
C LEU A 90 3.80 -14.39 -9.85
N THR A 91 4.48 -15.14 -8.97
CA THR A 91 5.63 -15.96 -9.34
C THR A 91 5.28 -16.96 -10.43
N HIS A 92 4.13 -17.66 -10.33
CA HIS A 92 3.71 -18.62 -11.37
C HIS A 92 3.42 -17.92 -12.71
N PHE A 93 2.75 -16.77 -12.67
CA PHE A 93 2.47 -15.98 -13.87
C PHE A 93 3.75 -15.49 -14.54
N LEU A 94 4.66 -14.90 -13.79
CA LEU A 94 5.92 -14.35 -14.32
C LEU A 94 6.81 -15.46 -14.89
N ALA A 95 6.80 -16.64 -14.28
CA ALA A 95 7.51 -17.84 -14.78
C ALA A 95 6.81 -18.49 -16.00
N GLY A 96 5.67 -17.98 -16.46
CA GLY A 96 4.94 -18.52 -17.61
C GLY A 96 4.15 -19.80 -17.35
N GLN A 97 3.93 -20.14 -16.09
CA GLN A 97 3.26 -21.38 -15.67
C GLN A 97 1.72 -21.28 -15.68
N CYS A 98 1.20 -20.05 -15.68
CA CYS A 98 -0.24 -19.79 -15.74
C CYS A 98 -0.53 -18.45 -16.44
N THR A 99 -1.80 -18.17 -16.69
CA THR A 99 -2.27 -16.93 -17.31
C THR A 99 -2.52 -15.83 -16.26
N LEU A 100 -2.64 -14.58 -16.71
CA LEU A 100 -3.02 -13.45 -15.84
C LEU A 100 -4.39 -13.68 -15.18
N ALA A 101 -5.34 -14.29 -15.90
CA ALA A 101 -6.67 -14.59 -15.37
C ALA A 101 -6.66 -15.61 -14.21
N ASP A 102 -5.61 -16.45 -14.11
CA ASP A 102 -5.46 -17.44 -13.05
C ASP A 102 -4.94 -16.85 -11.74
N VAL A 103 -4.31 -15.67 -11.78
CA VAL A 103 -3.67 -15.02 -10.62
C VAL A 103 -4.42 -13.79 -10.12
N VAL A 104 -5.21 -13.13 -10.99
CA VAL A 104 -6.07 -12.02 -10.56
C VAL A 104 -7.32 -12.60 -9.89
N MET A 105 -7.48 -12.32 -8.61
CA MET A 105 -8.57 -12.83 -7.78
C MET A 105 -9.53 -11.72 -7.38
N SER A 106 -10.84 -11.95 -7.51
CA SER A 106 -11.85 -11.08 -6.91
C SER A 106 -11.97 -11.39 -5.41
N THR A 107 -12.08 -10.37 -4.57
CA THR A 107 -12.25 -10.54 -3.13
C THR A 107 -13.73 -10.45 -2.72
N ASN A 108 -14.01 -10.73 -1.45
CA ASN A 108 -15.30 -10.44 -0.82
C ASN A 108 -15.55 -8.93 -0.61
N ILE A 109 -14.55 -8.07 -0.86
CA ILE A 109 -14.69 -6.61 -0.82
C ILE A 109 -15.03 -6.14 -2.24
N PRO A 110 -16.18 -5.49 -2.45
CA PRO A 110 -16.56 -5.00 -3.77
C PRO A 110 -15.50 -4.07 -4.37
N ARG A 111 -15.17 -4.25 -5.65
CA ARG A 111 -14.18 -3.47 -6.41
C ARG A 111 -12.72 -3.67 -6.00
N LEU A 112 -12.41 -4.53 -5.03
CA LEU A 112 -11.04 -4.92 -4.70
C LEU A 112 -10.68 -6.24 -5.36
N HIS A 113 -9.68 -6.22 -6.22
CA HIS A 113 -9.04 -7.41 -6.75
C HIS A 113 -7.62 -7.51 -6.21
N MET A 114 -7.09 -8.73 -6.14
CA MET A 114 -5.75 -8.97 -5.60
C MET A 114 -4.97 -9.95 -6.48
N VAL A 115 -3.66 -9.73 -6.53
CA VAL A 115 -2.66 -10.68 -7.02
C VAL A 115 -1.70 -10.95 -5.87
N PHE A 116 -1.64 -12.20 -5.43
CA PHE A 116 -0.71 -12.63 -4.37
C PHE A 116 0.64 -13.02 -4.96
N ALA A 117 1.72 -12.90 -4.19
CA ALA A 117 3.07 -13.21 -4.65
C ALA A 117 3.22 -14.67 -5.15
N GLY A 118 2.56 -15.61 -4.48
CA GLY A 118 2.75 -17.04 -4.75
C GLY A 118 3.94 -17.62 -3.98
N PRO A 119 4.53 -18.73 -4.46
CA PRO A 119 5.70 -19.33 -3.82
C PRO A 119 6.92 -18.41 -3.94
N GLN A 120 7.84 -18.55 -2.98
CA GLN A 120 9.10 -17.82 -3.01
C GLN A 120 9.87 -18.11 -4.30
N ALA A 121 10.28 -17.05 -5.00
CA ALA A 121 11.06 -17.16 -6.21
C ALA A 121 12.56 -17.26 -5.91
N PRO A 122 13.33 -18.10 -6.64
CA PRO A 122 14.78 -18.11 -6.52
C PRO A 122 15.44 -16.87 -7.15
N ASN A 123 14.80 -16.28 -8.15
CA ASN A 123 15.29 -15.15 -8.96
C ASN A 123 14.23 -14.02 -9.06
N PRO A 124 13.86 -13.37 -7.95
CA PRO A 124 12.77 -12.35 -7.95
C PRO A 124 13.06 -11.17 -8.87
N THR A 125 14.30 -10.69 -8.85
CA THR A 125 14.76 -9.53 -9.62
C THR A 125 14.55 -9.74 -11.12
N GLU A 126 14.96 -10.89 -11.64
CA GLU A 126 14.82 -11.26 -13.05
C GLU A 126 13.35 -11.38 -13.45
N LEU A 127 12.53 -12.02 -12.61
CA LEU A 127 11.09 -12.16 -12.88
C LEU A 127 10.38 -10.81 -12.95
N LEU A 128 10.70 -9.89 -12.03
CA LEU A 128 10.12 -8.55 -11.98
C LEU A 128 10.60 -7.64 -13.12
N SER A 129 11.75 -7.95 -13.74
CA SER A 129 12.28 -7.23 -14.91
C SER A 129 11.71 -7.72 -16.25
N THR A 130 10.82 -8.72 -16.25
CA THR A 130 10.28 -9.30 -17.50
C THR A 130 9.24 -8.39 -18.17
N GLU A 131 9.13 -8.49 -19.50
CA GLU A 131 8.03 -7.88 -20.27
C GLU A 131 6.64 -8.39 -19.80
N ARG A 132 6.56 -9.58 -19.17
CA ARG A 132 5.32 -10.08 -18.57
C ARG A 132 4.86 -9.21 -17.41
N PHE A 133 5.77 -8.76 -16.53
CA PHE A 133 5.41 -7.86 -15.44
C PHE A 133 4.93 -6.52 -15.97
N LYS A 134 5.67 -5.91 -16.90
CA LYS A 134 5.31 -4.66 -17.57
C LYS A 134 3.95 -4.75 -18.26
N GLY A 135 3.75 -5.76 -19.12
CA GLY A 135 2.48 -5.97 -19.82
C GLY A 135 1.29 -6.22 -18.89
N MET A 136 1.52 -6.84 -17.72
CA MET A 136 0.50 -6.98 -16.67
C MET A 136 0.07 -5.61 -16.13
N ILE A 137 1.02 -4.73 -15.81
CA ILE A 137 0.73 -3.39 -15.30
C ILE A 137 0.02 -2.55 -16.36
N GLU A 138 0.50 -2.57 -17.61
CA GLU A 138 -0.14 -1.87 -18.75
C GLU A 138 -1.58 -2.34 -18.97
N SER A 139 -1.82 -3.64 -18.94
CA SER A 139 -3.17 -4.21 -19.03
C SER A 139 -4.05 -3.81 -17.84
N ALA A 140 -3.50 -3.79 -16.64
CA ALA A 140 -4.21 -3.40 -15.44
C ALA A 140 -4.63 -1.92 -15.46
N ARG A 141 -3.79 -1.03 -16.03
CA ARG A 141 -4.11 0.41 -16.18
C ARG A 141 -5.40 0.66 -16.97
N THR A 142 -5.76 -0.22 -17.92
CA THR A 142 -7.00 -0.08 -18.69
C THR A 142 -8.27 -0.47 -17.93
N VAL A 143 -8.12 -1.15 -16.78
CA VAL A 143 -9.22 -1.81 -16.07
C VAL A 143 -9.48 -1.21 -14.70
N TYR A 144 -8.45 -0.71 -14.01
CA TYR A 144 -8.52 -0.27 -12.63
C TYR A 144 -8.31 1.23 -12.52
N ASP A 145 -8.98 1.87 -11.55
CA ASP A 145 -8.73 3.28 -11.23
C ASP A 145 -7.41 3.46 -10.46
N TYR A 146 -7.06 2.47 -9.61
CA TYR A 146 -5.82 2.44 -8.85
C TYR A 146 -5.21 1.05 -8.86
N ILE A 147 -3.89 1.00 -8.97
CA ILE A 147 -3.07 -0.21 -8.83
C ILE A 147 -2.10 0.06 -7.69
N ILE A 148 -2.30 -0.63 -6.57
CA ILE A 148 -1.42 -0.53 -5.40
C ILE A 148 -0.45 -1.71 -5.45
N ILE A 149 0.83 -1.43 -5.40
CA ILE A 149 1.90 -2.44 -5.44
C ILE A 149 2.55 -2.50 -4.06
N ASP A 150 2.36 -3.61 -3.34
CA ASP A 150 3.10 -3.89 -2.10
C ASP A 150 4.47 -4.44 -2.46
N ALA A 151 5.51 -3.62 -2.36
CA ALA A 151 6.87 -3.95 -2.76
C ALA A 151 7.74 -4.34 -1.56
N PRO A 152 8.80 -5.15 -1.74
CA PRO A 152 9.75 -5.45 -0.67
C PRO A 152 10.47 -4.19 -0.17
N PRO A 153 11.13 -4.24 1.02
CA PRO A 153 11.83 -3.09 1.57
C PRO A 153 13.01 -2.64 0.69
N LEU A 154 12.95 -1.43 0.13
CA LEU A 154 13.99 -0.88 -0.75
C LEU A 154 15.33 -0.64 -0.03
N GLY A 155 15.29 -0.52 1.29
CA GLY A 155 16.53 -0.44 2.08
C GLY A 155 17.33 -1.73 2.12
N LEU A 156 16.70 -2.88 1.84
CA LEU A 156 17.30 -4.21 1.91
C LEU A 156 17.56 -4.85 0.56
N VAL A 157 16.67 -4.66 -0.41
CA VAL A 157 16.74 -5.33 -1.74
C VAL A 157 16.44 -4.35 -2.86
N VAL A 158 16.95 -4.66 -4.07
CA VAL A 158 16.83 -3.80 -5.25
C VAL A 158 15.48 -3.95 -5.96
N ASP A 159 14.73 -5.00 -5.68
CA ASP A 159 13.50 -5.37 -6.39
C ASP A 159 12.50 -4.19 -6.46
N ALA A 160 12.36 -3.45 -5.36
CA ALA A 160 11.47 -2.28 -5.34
C ALA A 160 11.93 -1.15 -6.28
N ALA A 161 13.22 -1.02 -6.56
CA ALA A 161 13.70 -0.07 -7.56
C ALA A 161 13.27 -0.48 -8.98
N ILE A 162 13.34 -1.77 -9.30
CA ILE A 162 12.88 -2.31 -10.59
C ILE A 162 11.36 -2.14 -10.75
N ILE A 163 10.60 -2.49 -9.70
CA ILE A 163 9.15 -2.30 -9.68
C ILE A 163 8.78 -0.84 -9.90
N SER A 164 9.55 0.08 -9.34
CA SER A 164 9.27 1.53 -9.39
C SER A 164 9.29 2.11 -10.80
N GLU A 165 9.97 1.48 -11.75
CA GLU A 165 9.99 1.87 -13.17
C GLU A 165 8.59 1.76 -13.82
N GLN A 166 7.70 0.94 -13.27
CA GLN A 166 6.32 0.76 -13.74
C GLN A 166 5.30 1.61 -12.95
N CYS A 167 5.78 2.43 -11.99
CA CYS A 167 4.93 3.16 -11.05
C CYS A 167 4.89 4.66 -11.37
N ASP A 168 3.74 5.29 -11.13
CA ASP A 168 3.58 6.74 -11.26
C ASP A 168 4.07 7.49 -10.01
N GLY A 169 4.32 6.74 -8.93
CA GLY A 169 4.89 7.25 -7.70
C GLY A 169 4.94 6.21 -6.59
N SER A 170 5.55 6.59 -5.49
CA SER A 170 5.77 5.71 -4.35
C SER A 170 5.33 6.34 -3.03
N ILE A 171 4.91 5.49 -2.10
CA ILE A 171 4.66 5.82 -0.70
C ILE A 171 5.71 5.10 0.13
N LEU A 172 6.45 5.85 0.94
CA LEU A 172 7.42 5.29 1.86
C LEU A 172 6.80 5.12 3.25
N VAL A 173 6.69 3.88 3.71
CA VAL A 173 6.23 3.57 5.07
C VAL A 173 7.44 3.52 6.00
N VAL A 174 7.37 4.24 7.11
CA VAL A 174 8.46 4.36 8.11
C VAL A 174 7.90 4.09 9.50
N GLU A 175 8.54 3.21 10.25
CA GLU A 175 8.18 2.96 11.66
C GLU A 175 8.69 4.09 12.54
N SER A 176 7.77 4.64 13.35
CA SER A 176 8.07 5.76 14.25
C SER A 176 9.07 5.36 15.34
N GLY A 177 10.17 6.10 15.43
CA GLY A 177 11.18 5.94 16.49
C GLY A 177 12.20 4.81 16.26
N GLU A 178 12.00 3.93 15.27
CA GLU A 178 12.86 2.76 15.06
C GLU A 178 13.86 2.94 13.90
N VAL A 179 13.50 3.74 12.89
CA VAL A 179 14.29 3.86 11.67
C VAL A 179 15.21 5.06 11.71
N LYS A 180 16.50 4.83 11.48
CA LYS A 180 17.50 5.92 11.43
C LYS A 180 17.26 6.82 10.21
N ARG A 181 17.28 8.13 10.41
CA ARG A 181 17.09 9.13 9.35
C ARG A 181 18.00 8.88 8.12
N LYS A 182 19.25 8.47 8.34
CA LYS A 182 20.20 8.16 7.24
C LYS A 182 19.70 7.04 6.34
N LEU A 183 19.01 6.03 6.89
CA LEU A 183 18.45 4.94 6.09
C LEU A 183 17.26 5.40 5.24
N VAL A 184 16.37 6.20 5.83
CA VAL A 184 15.24 6.82 5.09
C VAL A 184 15.77 7.70 3.95
N GLN A 185 16.83 8.48 4.23
CA GLN A 185 17.49 9.30 3.22
C GLN A 185 18.06 8.47 2.07
N SER A 186 18.73 7.36 2.38
CA SER A 186 19.27 6.45 1.35
C SER A 186 18.16 5.81 0.50
N VAL A 187 17.03 5.46 1.10
CA VAL A 187 15.86 4.94 0.35
C VAL A 187 15.28 6.01 -0.56
N LYS A 188 15.16 7.25 -0.08
CA LYS A 188 14.73 8.39 -0.89
C LYS A 188 15.64 8.58 -2.10
N GLU A 189 16.97 8.59 -1.91
CA GLU A 189 17.95 8.72 -3.00
C GLU A 189 17.81 7.60 -4.05
N LYS A 190 17.59 6.35 -3.61
CA LYS A 190 17.34 5.22 -4.53
C LYS A 190 16.08 5.42 -5.38
N LEU A 191 14.98 5.93 -4.81
CA LEU A 191 13.75 6.23 -5.54
C LEU A 191 13.94 7.39 -6.52
N GLU A 192 14.71 8.40 -6.16
CA GLU A 192 15.07 9.53 -7.03
C GLU A 192 15.89 9.04 -8.24
N VAL A 193 16.88 8.18 -8.02
CA VAL A 193 17.69 7.56 -9.09
C VAL A 193 16.80 6.72 -10.03
N ALA A 194 15.82 6.00 -9.48
CA ALA A 194 14.85 5.22 -10.26
C ALA A 194 13.76 6.08 -10.91
N SER A 195 13.85 7.41 -10.82
CA SER A 195 12.88 8.37 -11.36
C SER A 195 11.43 8.13 -10.90
N CYS A 196 11.25 7.50 -9.74
CA CYS A 196 9.93 7.27 -9.13
C CYS A 196 9.65 8.34 -8.07
N PRO A 197 8.72 9.27 -8.32
CA PRO A 197 8.41 10.34 -7.38
C PRO A 197 7.86 9.79 -6.07
N ILE A 198 8.30 10.35 -4.95
CA ILE A 198 7.75 10.04 -3.63
C ILE A 198 6.51 10.92 -3.42
N LEU A 199 5.33 10.31 -3.46
CA LEU A 199 4.05 10.98 -3.25
C LEU A 199 3.85 11.37 -1.78
N GLY A 200 4.46 10.61 -0.87
CA GLY A 200 4.37 10.89 0.56
C GLY A 200 5.06 9.86 1.42
N VAL A 201 5.10 10.15 2.72
CA VAL A 201 5.62 9.26 3.75
C VAL A 201 4.52 8.95 4.75
N VAL A 202 4.32 7.67 5.04
CA VAL A 202 3.42 7.21 6.11
C VAL A 202 4.26 6.89 7.34
N LEU A 203 4.12 7.70 8.39
CA LEU A 203 4.71 7.40 9.68
C LEU A 203 3.79 6.41 10.42
N ASN A 204 4.23 5.16 10.51
CA ASN A 204 3.45 4.06 11.08
C ASN A 204 3.86 3.74 12.52
N LYS A 205 3.01 2.99 13.22
CA LYS A 205 3.22 2.54 14.62
C LYS A 205 3.51 3.67 15.61
N VAL A 206 2.90 4.82 15.39
CA VAL A 206 3.07 5.98 16.28
C VAL A 206 2.43 5.72 17.64
N ASP A 207 3.24 5.70 18.69
CA ASP A 207 2.73 5.65 20.06
C ASP A 207 2.21 7.04 20.49
N ARG A 208 0.88 7.20 20.39
CA ARG A 208 0.22 8.47 20.75
C ARG A 208 0.37 8.83 22.24
N LYS A 209 0.62 7.85 23.13
CA LYS A 209 0.81 8.12 24.57
C LYS A 209 2.20 8.69 24.85
N LYS A 210 3.23 8.19 24.17
CA LYS A 210 4.60 8.69 24.32
C LYS A 210 4.83 10.00 23.56
N ASN A 211 4.17 10.19 22.41
CA ASN A 211 4.36 11.35 21.52
C ASN A 211 3.26 12.42 21.66
N GLY A 212 2.39 12.32 22.67
CA GLY A 212 1.25 13.23 22.88
C GLY A 212 1.62 14.72 22.93
N HIS A 213 2.86 15.05 23.34
CA HIS A 213 3.37 16.43 23.32
C HIS A 213 3.70 16.96 21.92
N TYR A 214 4.13 16.11 21.00
CA TYR A 214 4.51 16.50 19.63
C TYR A 214 3.27 16.61 18.72
N TYR A 215 2.38 15.64 18.78
CA TYR A 215 1.14 15.61 17.96
C TYR A 215 0.04 16.52 18.52
N GLY A 216 -0.10 16.64 19.85
CA GLY A 216 -1.05 17.54 20.47
C GLY A 216 -0.81 19.01 20.17
N LYS A 217 0.44 19.41 19.92
CA LYS A 217 0.80 20.82 19.65
C LYS A 217 0.55 21.22 18.18
N TYR A 218 0.67 20.29 17.22
CA TYR A 218 0.45 20.58 15.80
C TYR A 218 -0.97 20.28 15.31
N TYR A 219 -1.58 19.19 15.78
CA TYR A 219 -2.94 18.80 15.36
C TYR A 219 -4.02 19.14 16.39
N GLY A 220 -3.74 19.07 17.67
CA GLY A 220 -4.72 19.32 18.73
C GLY A 220 -5.14 20.78 18.88
N LYS A 221 -4.26 21.74 18.61
CA LYS A 221 -4.62 23.18 18.65
C LYS A 221 -5.31 23.67 17.38
N ALA A 222 -4.98 23.13 16.22
CA ALA A 222 -5.58 23.54 14.95
C ALA A 222 -6.93 22.85 14.69
N TYR A 223 -7.06 21.56 15.02
CA TYR A 223 -8.26 20.78 14.71
C TYR A 223 -9.16 20.50 15.91
N GLY A 224 -8.64 20.28 17.11
CA GLY A 224 -9.46 19.89 18.27
C GLY A 224 -10.41 20.99 18.76
N LYS A 225 -10.04 22.27 18.66
CA LYS A 225 -10.93 23.40 19.01
C LYS A 225 -11.98 23.68 17.95
N GLN A 226 -11.70 23.41 16.69
CA GLN A 226 -12.61 23.70 15.58
C GLN A 226 -13.62 22.56 15.37
N TYR A 227 -13.20 21.30 15.53
CA TYR A 227 -14.08 20.13 15.45
C TYR A 227 -15.01 19.99 16.67
N GLY A 228 -14.55 20.31 17.86
CA GLY A 228 -15.41 20.34 19.05
C GLY A 228 -16.53 21.38 18.99
N LYS A 229 -16.33 22.48 18.27
CA LYS A 229 -17.37 23.49 18.02
C LYS A 229 -18.38 23.08 16.94
N TYR A 230 -17.96 22.27 15.96
CA TYR A 230 -18.85 21.84 14.86
C TYR A 230 -19.75 20.67 15.22
N TYR A 231 -19.32 19.77 16.13
CA TYR A 231 -20.07 18.58 16.52
C TYR A 231 -20.56 18.59 17.98
N GLY A 232 -20.24 19.64 18.75
CA GLY A 232 -20.55 19.75 20.18
C GLY A 232 -21.92 20.34 20.54
N ASN A 233 -22.72 20.80 19.59
CA ASN A 233 -24.00 21.48 19.86
C ASN A 233 -25.24 20.67 19.41
N SER A 234 -25.25 19.37 19.69
CA SER A 234 -26.47 18.55 19.47
C SER A 234 -26.80 17.71 20.71
N LYS A 235 -26.77 18.30 21.89
CA LYS A 235 -27.48 17.78 23.10
C LYS A 235 -27.71 18.93 24.05
N GLU A 236 -28.91 19.49 23.98
CA GLU A 236 -29.72 19.99 25.07
C GLU A 236 -30.93 20.68 24.48
N ASN A 237 -32.00 19.90 24.43
CA ASN A 237 -33.37 20.38 24.64
C ASN A 237 -34.31 19.16 24.62
N LYS A 238 -34.44 18.52 25.75
CA LYS A 238 -35.70 18.05 26.36
C LYS A 238 -35.40 17.54 27.75
#